data_b2de8b94630d7c017bf400adbacd865b
#
_entry.id   b2de8b94630d7c017bf400adbacd865b
#
_cell.length_a   1.000
_cell.length_b   1.000
_cell.length_c   1.000
_cell.angle_alpha   90.00
_cell.angle_beta   90.00
_cell.angle_gamma   90.00
#
_symmetry.space_group_name_H-M   'P 1'
#
loop_
_entity.id
_entity.type
_entity.pdbx_description
1 polymer ?
#
loop_
_entity_poly.entity_id
_entity_poly.type
_entity_poly.pdbx_seq_one_letter_code
_entity_poly.pdbx_strand_id
1 'polypeptide(L)'
;MEKFSVSMCVYGGDDPQWFCTAVESILNQTVKPDEVVLVVDGPVPTQLDDIICGYEQNPVFRVIRLEKNMGHGEARRIGLDDCTYDLVALMDADDISTSDRFERQLEQFAAVPELTIVGGDITEFVGTPDHLVGARTVFAADQDIKQDMKKRCPMNQVTVMFRKSAVAAAGGYIDWFCEEDYYLWLRLMLNGATFANINLPLVNVRVGKEMYRRRGGMKYFKSEAKLQAWMLQHKVIGFGTYVVNVTKRLIVQVLLPNRLRSWVFQKFARKPV
;
A
#
# COMPACT_ATOMS: atom_id res chain seq x y z
N MET A 1 -7.31 11.53 20.97
CA MET A 1 -6.55 10.73 20.00
C MET A 1 -5.58 11.61 19.24
N GLU A 2 -4.48 11.07 18.77
CA GLU A 2 -3.51 11.79 17.94
C GLU A 2 -4.16 12.13 16.59
N LYS A 3 -3.91 13.33 16.06
CA LYS A 3 -4.41 13.77 14.76
C LYS A 3 -3.67 13.07 13.63
N PHE A 4 -4.37 12.85 12.51
CA PHE A 4 -3.78 12.16 11.37
C PHE A 4 -4.28 12.66 10.03
N SER A 5 -3.44 12.52 9.01
CA SER A 5 -3.77 12.75 7.60
C SER A 5 -4.08 11.43 6.90
N VAL A 6 -4.93 11.48 5.89
CA VAL A 6 -5.05 10.40 4.89
C VAL A 6 -4.40 10.89 3.59
N SER A 7 -3.48 10.13 3.03
CA SER A 7 -2.87 10.40 1.72
C SER A 7 -3.46 9.49 0.66
N MET A 8 -4.08 10.08 -0.36
CA MET A 8 -4.67 9.41 -1.52
C MET A 8 -4.08 9.96 -2.81
N CYS A 9 -4.01 9.11 -3.84
CA CYS A 9 -3.66 9.52 -5.19
C CYS A 9 -4.74 9.02 -6.16
N VAL A 10 -5.08 9.85 -7.16
CA VAL A 10 -6.01 9.51 -8.24
C VAL A 10 -5.40 9.97 -9.57
N TYR A 11 -5.66 9.24 -10.65
CA TYR A 11 -5.18 9.57 -11.97
C TYR A 11 -6.25 9.33 -13.05
N GLY A 12 -5.99 9.75 -14.27
CA GLY A 12 -6.97 9.70 -15.37
C GLY A 12 -7.46 8.31 -15.80
N GLY A 13 -6.87 7.23 -15.28
CA GLY A 13 -7.30 5.85 -15.53
C GLY A 13 -8.19 5.25 -14.44
N ASP A 14 -8.43 5.99 -13.34
CA ASP A 14 -9.27 5.52 -12.25
C ASP A 14 -10.77 5.65 -12.58
N ASP A 15 -11.55 4.72 -12.08
CA ASP A 15 -13.01 4.74 -12.26
C ASP A 15 -13.64 5.75 -11.29
N PRO A 16 -14.45 6.71 -11.77
CA PRO A 16 -15.04 7.75 -10.93
C PRO A 16 -15.93 7.20 -9.82
N GLN A 17 -16.63 6.11 -10.05
CA GLN A 17 -17.53 5.51 -9.06
C GLN A 17 -16.75 4.77 -7.96
N TRP A 18 -15.66 4.12 -8.32
CA TRP A 18 -14.78 3.47 -7.36
C TRP A 18 -14.07 4.50 -6.49
N PHE A 19 -13.60 5.58 -7.10
CA PHE A 19 -13.01 6.71 -6.37
C PHE A 19 -13.99 7.31 -5.35
N CYS A 20 -15.24 7.58 -5.75
CA CYS A 20 -16.27 8.05 -4.84
C CYS A 20 -16.46 7.08 -3.66
N THR A 21 -16.58 5.77 -3.93
CA THR A 21 -16.73 4.75 -2.89
C THR A 21 -15.52 4.70 -1.95
N ALA A 22 -14.30 4.83 -2.48
CA ALA A 22 -13.08 4.86 -1.68
C ALA A 22 -13.05 6.08 -0.75
N VAL A 23 -13.36 7.27 -1.26
CA VAL A 23 -13.44 8.50 -0.48
C VAL A 23 -14.51 8.41 0.61
N GLU A 24 -15.72 7.95 0.27
CA GLU A 24 -16.80 7.77 1.25
C GLU A 24 -16.41 6.78 2.35
N SER A 25 -15.63 5.74 2.03
CA SER A 25 -15.18 4.75 3.02
C SER A 25 -14.24 5.34 4.07
N ILE A 26 -13.46 6.37 3.75
CA ILE A 26 -12.57 7.06 4.70
C ILE A 26 -13.27 8.21 5.44
N LEU A 27 -14.30 8.82 4.86
CA LEU A 27 -15.08 9.88 5.52
C LEU A 27 -16.10 9.34 6.52
N ASN A 28 -16.56 8.09 6.32
CA ASN A 28 -17.55 7.42 7.17
C ASN A 28 -16.92 6.47 8.21
N GLN A 29 -15.69 6.75 8.63
CA GLN A 29 -15.01 6.01 9.69
C GLN A 29 -15.56 6.36 11.08
N THR A 30 -15.42 5.42 12.04
CA THR A 30 -15.72 5.68 13.47
C THR A 30 -14.87 6.83 14.03
N VAL A 31 -13.60 6.89 13.61
CA VAL A 31 -12.71 8.04 13.86
C VAL A 31 -12.37 8.67 12.50
N LYS A 32 -12.86 9.87 12.28
CA LYS A 32 -12.68 10.59 11.01
C LYS A 32 -11.28 11.16 10.88
N PRO A 33 -10.73 11.26 9.65
CA PRO A 33 -9.46 11.95 9.42
C PRO A 33 -9.57 13.43 9.72
N ASP A 34 -8.49 14.02 10.24
CA ASP A 34 -8.37 15.48 10.42
C ASP A 34 -8.01 16.18 9.11
N GLU A 35 -7.43 15.45 8.15
CA GLU A 35 -7.01 15.93 6.84
C GLU A 35 -7.01 14.79 5.82
N VAL A 36 -7.41 15.08 4.58
CA VAL A 36 -7.26 14.21 3.43
C VAL A 36 -6.46 14.95 2.35
N VAL A 37 -5.24 14.53 2.10
CA VAL A 37 -4.40 15.03 1.01
C VAL A 37 -4.63 14.17 -0.21
N LEU A 38 -5.26 14.73 -1.24
CA LEU A 38 -5.57 14.07 -2.49
C LEU A 38 -4.67 14.60 -3.61
N VAL A 39 -3.81 13.77 -4.15
CA VAL A 39 -2.99 14.10 -5.32
C VAL A 39 -3.68 13.62 -6.59
N VAL A 40 -3.99 14.56 -7.48
CA VAL A 40 -4.49 14.28 -8.84
C VAL A 40 -3.28 14.19 -9.77
N ASP A 41 -2.89 12.97 -10.13
CA ASP A 41 -1.66 12.70 -10.89
C ASP A 41 -1.87 12.88 -12.39
N GLY A 42 -1.84 14.14 -12.82
CA GLY A 42 -2.04 14.59 -14.18
C GLY A 42 -3.51 14.82 -14.54
N PRO A 43 -3.79 15.11 -15.82
CA PRO A 43 -5.14 15.37 -16.29
C PRO A 43 -6.09 14.17 -16.10
N VAL A 44 -7.31 14.45 -15.65
CA VAL A 44 -8.36 13.44 -15.44
C VAL A 44 -9.57 13.72 -16.32
N PRO A 45 -10.42 12.71 -16.63
CA PRO A 45 -11.68 12.91 -17.35
C PRO A 45 -12.64 13.82 -16.59
N THR A 46 -13.47 14.57 -17.31
CA THR A 46 -14.43 15.55 -16.74
C THR A 46 -15.28 14.94 -15.62
N GLN A 47 -15.80 13.73 -15.81
CA GLN A 47 -16.62 13.08 -14.80
C GLN A 47 -15.88 12.85 -13.47
N LEU A 48 -14.60 12.49 -13.52
CA LEU A 48 -13.77 12.31 -12.32
C LEU A 48 -13.41 13.68 -11.71
N ASP A 49 -13.16 14.67 -12.59
CA ASP A 49 -12.85 16.04 -12.16
C ASP A 49 -14.01 16.69 -11.42
N ASP A 50 -15.25 16.52 -11.92
CA ASP A 50 -16.46 17.04 -11.26
C ASP A 50 -16.62 16.47 -9.84
N ILE A 51 -16.33 15.17 -9.66
CA ILE A 51 -16.36 14.53 -8.33
C ILE A 51 -15.28 15.11 -7.42
N ILE A 52 -14.04 15.27 -7.93
CA ILE A 52 -12.93 15.85 -7.16
C ILE A 52 -13.26 17.29 -6.75
N CYS A 53 -13.78 18.12 -7.67
CA CYS A 53 -14.22 19.49 -7.38
C CYS A 53 -15.32 19.53 -6.30
N GLY A 54 -16.20 18.52 -6.24
CA GLY A 54 -17.15 18.38 -5.15
C GLY A 54 -16.48 18.18 -3.78
N TYR A 55 -15.47 17.34 -3.71
CA TYR A 55 -14.72 17.10 -2.47
C TYR A 55 -13.82 18.29 -2.08
N GLU A 56 -13.32 19.07 -3.02
CA GLU A 56 -12.54 20.30 -2.74
C GLU A 56 -13.32 21.32 -1.89
N GLN A 57 -14.66 21.28 -1.90
CA GLN A 57 -15.49 22.14 -1.06
C GLN A 57 -15.53 21.69 0.41
N ASN A 58 -15.10 20.49 0.72
CA ASN A 58 -15.02 19.99 2.09
C ASN A 58 -13.68 20.41 2.72
N PRO A 59 -13.70 21.18 3.84
CA PRO A 59 -12.48 21.74 4.44
C PRO A 59 -11.48 20.68 4.96
N VAL A 60 -11.87 19.42 5.04
CA VAL A 60 -10.95 18.33 5.39
C VAL A 60 -10.03 17.96 4.23
N PHE A 61 -10.42 18.30 2.99
CA PHE A 61 -9.63 17.99 1.80
C PHE A 61 -8.63 19.09 1.46
N ARG A 62 -7.44 18.62 1.09
CA ARG A 62 -6.40 19.39 0.42
C ARG A 62 -6.06 18.70 -0.88
N VAL A 63 -6.41 19.30 -2.01
CA VAL A 63 -6.22 18.72 -3.35
C VAL A 63 -5.02 19.36 -4.03
N ILE A 64 -4.13 18.49 -4.54
CA ILE A 64 -2.92 18.87 -5.29
C ILE A 64 -3.08 18.35 -6.70
N ARG A 65 -3.13 19.25 -7.68
CA ARG A 65 -3.29 18.91 -9.09
C ARG A 65 -1.94 19.01 -9.82
N LEU A 66 -1.46 17.88 -10.35
CA LEU A 66 -0.21 17.84 -11.11
C LEU A 66 -0.50 18.12 -12.60
N GLU A 67 0.37 18.85 -13.26
CA GLU A 67 0.22 19.19 -14.69
C GLU A 67 0.31 17.95 -15.60
N LYS A 68 1.03 16.92 -15.17
CA LYS A 68 1.23 15.67 -15.91
C LYS A 68 1.27 14.47 -14.97
N ASN A 69 0.99 13.29 -15.49
CA ASN A 69 1.16 12.05 -14.73
C ASN A 69 2.66 11.83 -14.42
N MET A 70 2.97 11.83 -13.13
CA MET A 70 4.33 11.63 -12.60
C MET A 70 4.58 10.18 -12.17
N GLY A 71 3.53 9.36 -12.10
CA GLY A 71 3.56 7.99 -11.64
C GLY A 71 3.32 7.85 -10.15
N HIS A 72 2.87 6.65 -9.77
CA HIS A 72 2.34 6.33 -8.44
C HIS A 72 3.30 6.68 -7.28
N GLY A 73 4.60 6.34 -7.41
CA GLY A 73 5.59 6.59 -6.37
C GLY A 73 5.83 8.09 -6.13
N GLU A 74 5.89 8.88 -7.20
CA GLU A 74 6.10 10.33 -7.09
C GLU A 74 4.84 11.05 -6.59
N ALA A 75 3.66 10.66 -7.06
CA ALA A 75 2.40 11.20 -6.54
C ALA A 75 2.25 10.94 -5.04
N ARG A 76 2.57 9.73 -4.57
CA ARG A 76 2.59 9.40 -3.13
C ARG A 76 3.60 10.23 -2.36
N ARG A 77 4.79 10.45 -2.90
CA ARG A 77 5.81 11.31 -2.28
C ARG A 77 5.29 12.72 -2.08
N ILE A 78 4.71 13.31 -3.12
CA ILE A 78 4.13 14.66 -3.08
C ILE A 78 3.00 14.73 -2.04
N GLY A 79 2.08 13.78 -2.06
CA GLY A 79 0.98 13.73 -1.09
C GLY A 79 1.47 13.58 0.36
N LEU A 80 2.47 12.74 0.59
CA LEU A 80 3.05 12.58 1.91
C LEU A 80 3.78 13.84 2.39
N ASP A 81 4.55 14.48 1.53
CA ASP A 81 5.29 15.71 1.86
C ASP A 81 4.33 16.83 2.27
N ASP A 82 3.12 16.88 1.68
CA ASP A 82 2.10 17.88 1.94
C ASP A 82 1.18 17.57 3.13
N CYS A 83 1.19 16.34 3.67
CA CYS A 83 0.44 16.00 4.88
C CYS A 83 0.91 16.82 6.08
N THR A 84 -0.05 17.38 6.84
CA THR A 84 0.22 18.23 8.01
C THR A 84 0.62 17.40 9.23
N TYR A 85 -0.05 16.26 9.46
CA TYR A 85 0.12 15.48 10.68
C TYR A 85 1.20 14.41 10.54
N ASP A 86 1.83 14.03 11.67
CA ASP A 86 2.88 13.01 11.69
C ASP A 86 2.32 11.60 11.42
N LEU A 87 1.11 11.29 11.90
CA LEU A 87 0.43 10.07 11.50
C LEU A 87 -0.22 10.24 10.14
N VAL A 88 0.14 9.36 9.20
CA VAL A 88 -0.40 9.34 7.84
C VAL A 88 -0.91 7.95 7.49
N ALA A 89 -2.19 7.85 7.16
CA ALA A 89 -2.79 6.65 6.59
C ALA A 89 -2.77 6.71 5.06
N LEU A 90 -2.46 5.59 4.41
CA LEU A 90 -2.56 5.48 2.95
C LEU A 90 -3.93 4.93 2.55
N MET A 91 -4.44 5.38 1.38
CA MET A 91 -5.63 4.83 0.76
C MET A 91 -5.50 4.85 -0.76
N ASP A 92 -5.90 3.76 -1.41
CA ASP A 92 -5.97 3.67 -2.87
C ASP A 92 -7.34 4.14 -3.38
N ALA A 93 -7.39 4.63 -4.62
CA ALA A 93 -8.58 5.25 -5.20
C ALA A 93 -9.70 4.26 -5.61
N ASP A 94 -9.44 2.96 -5.54
CA ASP A 94 -10.33 1.89 -5.99
C ASP A 94 -10.71 0.87 -4.90
N ASP A 95 -10.17 1.04 -3.68
CA ASP A 95 -10.37 0.14 -2.56
C ASP A 95 -11.39 0.68 -1.53
N ILE A 96 -11.81 -0.15 -0.57
CA ILE A 96 -12.82 0.21 0.43
C ILE A 96 -12.27 -0.06 1.83
N SER A 97 -12.11 0.99 2.63
CA SER A 97 -11.70 0.90 4.03
C SER A 97 -12.83 0.32 4.90
N THR A 98 -12.51 -0.56 5.86
CA THR A 98 -13.48 -0.97 6.89
C THR A 98 -13.80 0.20 7.81
N SER A 99 -15.01 0.26 8.36
CA SER A 99 -15.53 1.43 9.07
C SER A 99 -14.79 1.79 10.37
N ASP A 100 -14.05 0.87 10.97
CA ASP A 100 -13.32 1.01 12.23
C ASP A 100 -11.80 0.96 12.06
N ARG A 101 -11.32 1.04 10.82
CA ARG A 101 -9.89 0.92 10.51
C ARG A 101 -9.05 1.92 11.28
N PHE A 102 -9.37 3.22 11.18
CA PHE A 102 -8.54 4.26 11.78
C PHE A 102 -8.57 4.22 13.30
N GLU A 103 -9.72 3.90 13.90
CA GLU A 103 -9.84 3.70 15.35
C GLU A 103 -8.87 2.63 15.83
N ARG A 104 -8.90 1.44 15.20
CA ARG A 104 -8.02 0.32 15.53
C ARG A 104 -6.54 0.65 15.36
N GLN A 105 -6.19 1.41 14.32
CA GLN A 105 -4.81 1.81 14.08
C GLN A 105 -4.32 2.82 15.11
N LEU A 106 -5.13 3.81 15.45
CA LEU A 106 -4.82 4.82 16.48
C LEU A 106 -4.68 4.18 17.88
N GLU A 107 -5.49 3.16 18.20
CA GLU A 107 -5.34 2.38 19.43
C GLU A 107 -3.97 1.69 19.51
N GLN A 108 -3.45 1.16 18.39
CA GLN A 108 -2.10 0.56 18.36
C GLN A 108 -1.02 1.60 18.65
N PHE A 109 -1.09 2.78 18.04
CA PHE A 109 -0.14 3.87 18.29
C PHE A 109 -0.23 4.39 19.74
N ALA A 110 -1.42 4.43 20.33
CA ALA A 110 -1.60 4.82 21.73
C ALA A 110 -1.05 3.76 22.70
N ALA A 111 -1.18 2.47 22.37
CA ALA A 111 -0.71 1.37 23.20
C ALA A 111 0.82 1.17 23.12
N VAL A 112 1.44 1.52 21.99
CA VAL A 112 2.88 1.30 21.71
C VAL A 112 3.49 2.61 21.21
N PRO A 113 4.00 3.47 22.10
CA PRO A 113 4.52 4.81 21.73
C PRO A 113 5.65 4.79 20.69
N GLU A 114 6.49 3.74 20.70
CA GLU A 114 7.58 3.56 19.74
C GLU A 114 7.12 2.97 18.39
N LEU A 115 5.84 2.68 18.21
CA LEU A 115 5.32 2.14 16.96
C LEU A 115 5.53 3.13 15.81
N THR A 116 6.16 2.65 14.75
CA THR A 116 6.46 3.47 13.57
C THR A 116 5.43 3.29 12.48
N ILE A 117 4.97 2.05 12.26
CA ILE A 117 4.05 1.69 11.20
C ILE A 117 3.12 0.56 11.65
N VAL A 118 1.84 0.70 11.34
CA VAL A 118 0.83 -0.33 11.53
C VAL A 118 0.06 -0.57 10.24
N GLY A 119 -0.09 -1.83 9.87
CA GLY A 119 -0.93 -2.30 8.77
C GLY A 119 -1.96 -3.32 9.24
N GLY A 120 -2.45 -4.13 8.34
CA GLY A 120 -3.36 -5.22 8.66
C GLY A 120 -3.65 -6.13 7.47
N ASP A 121 -4.54 -7.07 7.69
CA ASP A 121 -5.01 -7.98 6.65
C ASP A 121 -5.88 -7.25 5.61
N ILE A 122 -6.09 -7.88 4.48
CA ILE A 122 -7.04 -7.45 3.46
C ILE A 122 -7.94 -8.60 3.05
N THR A 123 -9.15 -8.26 2.61
CA THR A 123 -9.95 -9.12 1.74
C THR A 123 -9.82 -8.65 0.31
N GLU A 124 -10.07 -9.55 -0.64
CA GLU A 124 -10.07 -9.25 -2.08
C GLU A 124 -11.45 -9.53 -2.65
N PHE A 125 -12.00 -8.60 -3.44
CA PHE A 125 -13.32 -8.75 -4.05
C PHE A 125 -13.32 -8.41 -5.55
N VAL A 126 -14.31 -8.93 -6.28
CA VAL A 126 -14.53 -8.65 -7.70
C VAL A 126 -15.93 -8.08 -7.90
N GLY A 127 -16.02 -6.95 -8.60
CA GLY A 127 -17.31 -6.27 -8.84
C GLY A 127 -17.81 -5.55 -7.59
N THR A 128 -18.59 -6.23 -6.75
CA THR A 128 -19.16 -5.67 -5.51
C THR A 128 -18.44 -6.21 -4.27
N PRO A 129 -18.39 -5.45 -3.16
CA PRO A 129 -17.71 -5.85 -1.92
C PRO A 129 -18.21 -7.17 -1.31
N ASP A 130 -19.44 -7.57 -1.61
CA ASP A 130 -20.02 -8.84 -1.12
C ASP A 130 -19.47 -10.07 -1.85
N HIS A 131 -18.84 -9.88 -3.01
CA HIS A 131 -18.24 -10.96 -3.79
C HIS A 131 -16.75 -11.10 -3.46
N LEU A 132 -16.48 -11.62 -2.26
CA LEU A 132 -15.12 -11.91 -1.82
C LEU A 132 -14.54 -13.09 -2.59
N VAL A 133 -13.29 -12.96 -3.02
CA VAL A 133 -12.55 -13.99 -3.80
C VAL A 133 -11.26 -14.43 -3.13
N GLY A 134 -10.84 -13.78 -2.07
CA GLY A 134 -9.63 -14.13 -1.33
C GLY A 134 -9.35 -13.19 -0.17
N ALA A 135 -8.36 -13.56 0.63
CA ALA A 135 -7.81 -12.73 1.68
C ALA A 135 -6.29 -12.85 1.72
N ARG A 136 -5.59 -11.77 2.08
CA ARG A 136 -4.18 -11.81 2.40
C ARG A 136 -3.96 -11.47 3.86
N THR A 137 -3.49 -12.44 4.63
CA THR A 137 -3.08 -12.26 6.02
C THR A 137 -1.58 -12.00 6.10
N VAL A 138 -1.17 -11.22 7.08
CA VAL A 138 0.20 -10.83 7.36
C VAL A 138 0.55 -11.11 8.82
N PHE A 139 1.83 -11.19 9.16
CA PHE A 139 2.26 -11.39 10.55
C PHE A 139 2.00 -10.12 11.37
N ALA A 140 1.60 -10.29 12.64
CA ALA A 140 1.25 -9.17 13.52
C ALA A 140 2.46 -8.57 14.26
N ALA A 141 3.37 -9.42 14.75
CA ALA A 141 4.47 -9.00 15.61
C ALA A 141 5.68 -8.47 14.82
N ASP A 142 6.34 -7.45 15.32
CA ASP A 142 7.50 -6.79 14.71
C ASP A 142 8.58 -7.78 14.25
N GLN A 143 8.94 -8.72 15.13
CA GLN A 143 9.97 -9.70 14.83
C GLN A 143 9.59 -10.60 13.65
N ASP A 144 8.34 -11.07 13.59
CA ASP A 144 7.85 -11.94 12.53
C ASP A 144 7.73 -11.17 11.21
N ILE A 145 7.26 -9.91 11.26
CA ILE A 145 7.21 -9.00 10.12
C ILE A 145 8.62 -8.84 9.53
N LYS A 146 9.62 -8.53 10.35
CA LYS A 146 11.02 -8.37 9.92
C LYS A 146 11.64 -9.65 9.38
N GLN A 147 11.23 -10.82 9.88
CA GLN A 147 11.67 -12.11 9.31
C GLN A 147 10.98 -12.41 7.96
N ASP A 148 9.68 -12.12 7.83
CA ASP A 148 8.96 -12.31 6.56
C ASP A 148 9.47 -11.33 5.49
N MET A 149 9.85 -10.11 5.89
CA MET A 149 10.48 -9.10 5.03
C MET A 149 11.73 -9.60 4.31
N LYS A 150 12.42 -10.62 4.82
CA LYS A 150 13.56 -11.24 4.13
C LYS A 150 13.15 -12.09 2.93
N LYS A 151 11.86 -12.38 2.76
CA LYS A 151 11.32 -13.29 1.73
C LYS A 151 10.34 -12.61 0.79
N ARG A 152 9.50 -11.70 1.31
CA ARG A 152 8.43 -11.01 0.58
C ARG A 152 8.06 -9.69 1.27
N CYS A 153 7.30 -8.84 0.58
CA CYS A 153 6.72 -7.64 1.21
C CYS A 153 5.77 -8.07 2.34
N PRO A 154 6.01 -7.66 3.60
CA PRO A 154 5.29 -8.15 4.77
C PRO A 154 4.05 -7.32 5.12
N MET A 155 3.83 -6.19 4.43
CA MET A 155 2.73 -5.27 4.68
C MET A 155 1.78 -5.24 3.48
N ASN A 156 0.51 -4.98 3.72
CA ASN A 156 -0.45 -4.60 2.69
C ASN A 156 -0.46 -3.07 2.62
N GLN A 157 0.17 -2.47 1.62
CA GLN A 157 0.42 -1.04 1.53
C GLN A 157 -0.85 -0.20 1.75
N VAL A 158 -1.96 -0.57 1.14
CA VAL A 158 -3.23 0.15 1.25
C VAL A 158 -3.78 0.21 2.69
N THR A 159 -3.33 -0.69 3.57
CA THR A 159 -3.77 -0.72 4.98
C THR A 159 -2.89 0.11 5.91
N VAL A 160 -1.72 0.58 5.48
CA VAL A 160 -0.76 1.15 6.42
C VAL A 160 -1.14 2.54 6.93
N MET A 161 -0.83 2.77 8.20
CA MET A 161 -0.68 4.07 8.84
C MET A 161 0.72 4.13 9.43
N PHE A 162 1.45 5.23 9.27
CA PHE A 162 2.84 5.37 9.71
C PHE A 162 3.15 6.78 10.20
N ARG A 163 4.28 6.93 10.90
CA ARG A 163 4.84 8.24 11.25
C ARG A 163 5.59 8.82 10.04
N LYS A 164 5.12 9.97 9.55
CA LYS A 164 5.74 10.73 8.44
C LYS A 164 7.21 11.05 8.73
N SER A 165 7.50 11.45 9.96
CA SER A 165 8.86 11.74 10.43
C SER A 165 9.81 10.56 10.24
N ALA A 166 9.37 9.33 10.52
CA ALA A 166 10.17 8.13 10.32
C ALA A 166 10.37 7.80 8.82
N VAL A 167 9.34 8.01 8.00
CA VAL A 167 9.46 7.86 6.54
C VAL A 167 10.44 8.87 5.97
N ALA A 168 10.39 10.13 6.42
CA ALA A 168 11.34 11.18 6.02
C ALA A 168 12.78 10.82 6.44
N ALA A 169 13.00 10.34 7.68
CA ALA A 169 14.28 9.88 8.16
C ALA A 169 14.84 8.69 7.36
N ALA A 170 13.97 7.84 6.82
CA ALA A 170 14.33 6.74 5.92
C ALA A 170 14.56 7.17 4.46
N GLY A 171 14.48 8.47 4.15
CA GLY A 171 14.68 9.05 2.81
C GLY A 171 13.42 9.09 1.93
N GLY A 172 12.23 9.02 2.53
CA GLY A 172 10.93 9.17 1.84
C GLY A 172 10.60 8.06 0.84
N TYR A 173 9.58 8.28 0.02
CA TYR A 173 9.30 7.41 -1.13
C TYR A 173 10.35 7.62 -2.22
N ILE A 174 10.86 6.53 -2.75
CA ILE A 174 11.81 6.52 -3.87
C ILE A 174 11.22 5.65 -4.96
N ASP A 175 11.19 6.16 -6.19
CA ASP A 175 10.65 5.41 -7.33
C ASP A 175 11.41 4.10 -7.52
N TRP A 176 10.64 3.02 -7.53
CA TRP A 176 11.12 1.68 -7.79
C TRP A 176 9.99 0.87 -8.41
N PHE A 177 10.12 0.50 -9.64
CA PHE A 177 9.05 -0.14 -10.40
C PHE A 177 8.38 -1.29 -9.64
N CYS A 178 7.14 -1.10 -9.17
CA CYS A 178 6.30 -2.03 -8.41
C CYS A 178 6.88 -2.52 -7.06
N GLU A 179 7.92 -1.90 -6.55
CA GLU A 179 8.59 -2.29 -5.29
C GLU A 179 8.86 -1.08 -4.39
N GLU A 180 8.27 0.08 -4.69
CA GLU A 180 8.47 1.33 -3.95
C GLU A 180 8.11 1.21 -2.46
N ASP A 181 7.04 0.44 -2.17
CA ASP A 181 6.58 0.16 -0.82
C ASP A 181 7.52 -0.79 -0.08
N TYR A 182 7.84 -1.92 -0.68
CA TYR A 182 8.73 -2.90 -0.08
C TYR A 182 10.13 -2.31 0.16
N TYR A 183 10.62 -1.51 -0.77
CA TYR A 183 11.88 -0.79 -0.62
C TYR A 183 11.83 0.22 0.54
N LEU A 184 10.71 0.91 0.73
CA LEU A 184 10.52 1.81 1.86
C LEU A 184 10.50 1.04 3.19
N TRP A 185 9.77 -0.08 3.28
CA TRP A 185 9.72 -0.89 4.51
C TRP A 185 11.10 -1.44 4.90
N LEU A 186 11.91 -1.84 3.94
CA LEU A 186 13.29 -2.28 4.18
C LEU A 186 14.16 -1.15 4.74
N ARG A 187 14.04 0.06 4.22
CA ARG A 187 14.76 1.23 4.71
C ARG A 187 14.30 1.64 6.11
N LEU A 188 13.01 1.62 6.38
CA LEU A 188 12.46 1.83 7.72
C LEU A 188 13.00 0.81 8.71
N MET A 189 13.02 -0.48 8.36
CA MET A 189 13.59 -1.53 9.20
C MET A 189 15.07 -1.26 9.54
N LEU A 190 15.87 -0.87 8.55
CA LEU A 190 17.30 -0.55 8.76
C LEU A 190 17.51 0.70 9.62
N ASN A 191 16.54 1.62 9.63
CA ASN A 191 16.52 2.79 10.51
C ASN A 191 15.90 2.52 11.90
N GLY A 192 15.67 1.26 12.25
CA GLY A 192 15.21 0.88 13.59
C GLY A 192 13.68 1.01 13.80
N ALA A 193 12.89 1.14 12.74
CA ALA A 193 11.44 1.22 12.85
C ALA A 193 10.82 -0.01 13.52
N THR A 194 9.77 0.23 14.30
CA THR A 194 8.91 -0.79 14.92
C THR A 194 7.64 -0.97 14.09
N PHE A 195 7.34 -2.21 13.74
CA PHE A 195 6.23 -2.60 12.87
C PHE A 195 5.15 -3.34 13.66
N ALA A 196 3.90 -3.16 13.26
CA ALA A 196 2.80 -4.01 13.69
C ALA A 196 1.82 -4.26 12.54
N ASN A 197 1.07 -5.36 12.61
CA ASN A 197 -0.14 -5.54 11.80
C ASN A 197 -1.28 -6.00 12.69
N ILE A 198 -2.48 -5.54 12.38
CA ILE A 198 -3.72 -5.96 13.00
C ILE A 198 -4.21 -7.20 12.24
N ASN A 199 -4.46 -8.30 12.97
CA ASN A 199 -4.94 -9.57 12.40
C ASN A 199 -6.44 -9.51 12.05
N LEU A 200 -6.86 -8.45 11.40
CA LEU A 200 -8.22 -8.23 10.89
C LEU A 200 -8.12 -7.56 9.51
N PRO A 201 -9.04 -7.83 8.61
CA PRO A 201 -9.15 -7.08 7.36
C PRO A 201 -9.44 -5.60 7.66
N LEU A 202 -8.55 -4.72 7.22
CA LEU A 202 -8.70 -3.27 7.37
C LEU A 202 -9.18 -2.61 6.08
N VAL A 203 -8.96 -3.28 4.95
CA VAL A 203 -9.36 -2.80 3.63
C VAL A 203 -9.85 -3.97 2.77
N ASN A 204 -10.94 -3.75 2.08
CA ASN A 204 -11.44 -4.61 1.02
C ASN A 204 -10.82 -4.12 -0.29
N VAL A 205 -9.94 -4.92 -0.89
CA VAL A 205 -9.17 -4.59 -2.09
C VAL A 205 -9.92 -5.07 -3.33
N ARG A 206 -10.12 -4.16 -4.25
CA ARG A 206 -10.70 -4.48 -5.55
C ARG A 206 -9.66 -5.17 -6.43
N VAL A 207 -10.00 -6.36 -6.90
CA VAL A 207 -9.08 -7.14 -7.74
C VAL A 207 -9.68 -7.44 -9.11
N GLY A 208 -8.81 -7.52 -10.11
CA GLY A 208 -9.17 -7.85 -11.48
C GLY A 208 -8.06 -8.63 -12.19
N LYS A 209 -8.34 -9.08 -13.41
CA LYS A 209 -7.38 -9.87 -14.22
C LYS A 209 -6.05 -9.12 -14.47
N GLU A 210 -6.10 -7.79 -14.53
CA GLU A 210 -4.94 -6.93 -14.78
C GLU A 210 -3.93 -6.95 -13.62
N MET A 211 -4.38 -7.09 -12.37
CA MET A 211 -3.50 -7.15 -11.20
C MET A 211 -2.49 -8.31 -11.30
N TYR A 212 -2.96 -9.50 -11.70
CA TYR A 212 -2.08 -10.67 -11.86
C TYR A 212 -1.16 -10.54 -13.09
N ARG A 213 -1.59 -9.84 -14.13
CA ARG A 213 -0.80 -9.59 -15.34
C ARG A 213 0.39 -8.67 -15.04
N ARG A 214 0.18 -7.61 -14.25
CA ARG A 214 1.23 -6.65 -13.86
C ARG A 214 2.35 -7.28 -13.03
N ARG A 215 2.05 -8.34 -12.24
CA ARG A 215 3.01 -9.07 -11.37
C ARG A 215 3.76 -10.18 -12.09
N GLY A 216 4.07 -10.01 -13.37
CA GLY A 216 4.81 -11.00 -14.14
C GLY A 216 5.60 -10.41 -15.29
N GLY A 217 6.46 -11.25 -15.89
CA GLY A 217 7.32 -10.88 -17.00
C GLY A 217 8.70 -10.38 -16.57
N MET A 218 9.59 -10.25 -17.57
CA MET A 218 11.01 -9.94 -17.34
C MET A 218 11.23 -8.57 -16.66
N LYS A 219 10.37 -7.58 -16.94
CA LYS A 219 10.50 -6.23 -16.33
C LYS A 219 10.28 -6.30 -14.82
N TYR A 220 9.21 -6.98 -14.39
CA TYR A 220 8.89 -7.16 -12.98
C TYR A 220 9.97 -7.99 -12.26
N PHE A 221 10.39 -9.11 -12.87
CA PHE A 221 11.48 -9.93 -12.34
C PHE A 221 12.78 -9.15 -12.12
N LYS A 222 13.18 -8.32 -13.11
CA LYS A 222 14.40 -7.49 -12.97
C LYS A 222 14.29 -6.49 -11.82
N SER A 223 13.11 -5.92 -11.58
CA SER A 223 12.86 -5.01 -10.47
C SER A 223 13.03 -5.72 -9.13
N GLU A 224 12.35 -6.85 -8.94
CA GLU A 224 12.49 -7.65 -7.72
C GLU A 224 13.90 -8.20 -7.52
N ALA A 225 14.56 -8.69 -8.58
CA ALA A 225 15.95 -9.17 -8.49
C ALA A 225 16.92 -8.07 -8.06
N LYS A 226 16.72 -6.84 -8.56
CA LYS A 226 17.49 -5.65 -8.14
C LYS A 226 17.27 -5.37 -6.65
N LEU A 227 16.03 -5.49 -6.15
CA LEU A 227 15.73 -5.31 -4.73
C LEU A 227 16.39 -6.40 -3.87
N GLN A 228 16.36 -7.66 -4.31
CA GLN A 228 17.06 -8.75 -3.61
C GLN A 228 18.59 -8.53 -3.58
N ALA A 229 19.19 -8.02 -4.65
CA ALA A 229 20.62 -7.67 -4.69
C ALA A 229 20.92 -6.52 -3.70
N TRP A 230 20.06 -5.52 -3.62
CA TRP A 230 20.16 -4.44 -2.64
C TRP A 230 20.09 -4.99 -1.19
N MET A 231 19.15 -5.91 -0.92
CA MET A 231 19.02 -6.56 0.39
C MET A 231 20.30 -7.35 0.77
N LEU A 232 20.91 -8.04 -0.19
CA LEU A 232 22.18 -8.74 0.03
C LEU A 232 23.32 -7.75 0.33
N GLN A 233 23.43 -6.67 -0.44
CA GLN A 233 24.44 -5.62 -0.27
C GLN A 233 24.33 -4.97 1.13
N HIS A 234 23.12 -4.73 1.62
CA HIS A 234 22.85 -4.12 2.93
C HIS A 234 22.76 -5.16 4.07
N LYS A 235 23.17 -6.41 3.82
CA LYS A 235 23.19 -7.50 4.81
C LYS A 235 21.83 -7.82 5.46
N VAL A 236 20.74 -7.46 4.80
CA VAL A 236 19.38 -7.85 5.22
C VAL A 236 19.18 -9.35 5.06
N ILE A 237 19.74 -9.91 3.99
CA ILE A 237 19.72 -11.35 3.68
C ILE A 237 21.12 -11.87 3.39
N GLY A 238 21.33 -13.16 3.64
CA GLY A 238 22.55 -13.85 3.24
C GLY A 238 22.49 -14.35 1.79
N PHE A 239 23.66 -14.74 1.25
CA PHE A 239 23.79 -15.19 -0.14
C PHE A 239 22.87 -16.37 -0.48
N GLY A 240 22.73 -17.37 0.41
CA GLY A 240 21.82 -18.50 0.20
C GLY A 240 20.36 -18.07 0.05
N THR A 241 19.89 -17.14 0.90
CA THR A 241 18.53 -16.56 0.81
C THR A 241 18.35 -15.79 -0.49
N TYR A 242 19.35 -14.99 -0.89
CA TYR A 242 19.35 -14.27 -2.16
C TYR A 242 19.13 -15.23 -3.36
N VAL A 243 19.96 -16.28 -3.45
CA VAL A 243 19.84 -17.26 -4.54
C VAL A 243 18.45 -17.91 -4.58
N VAL A 244 17.97 -18.37 -3.42
CA VAL A 244 16.63 -18.97 -3.31
C VAL A 244 15.53 -18.01 -3.73
N ASN A 245 15.58 -16.78 -3.25
CA ASN A 245 14.55 -15.77 -3.55
C ASN A 245 14.54 -15.41 -5.03
N VAL A 246 15.70 -15.16 -5.64
CA VAL A 246 15.81 -14.82 -7.07
C VAL A 246 15.37 -15.98 -7.95
N THR A 247 15.81 -17.22 -7.63
CA THR A 247 15.42 -18.40 -8.40
C THR A 247 13.92 -18.66 -8.36
N LYS A 248 13.29 -18.58 -7.18
CA LYS A 248 11.82 -18.70 -7.07
C LYS A 248 11.08 -17.68 -7.93
N ARG A 249 11.53 -16.41 -7.89
CA ARG A 249 10.96 -15.32 -8.68
C ARG A 249 11.13 -15.55 -10.18
N LEU A 250 12.31 -15.96 -10.61
CA LEU A 250 12.56 -16.30 -12.01
C LEU A 250 11.58 -17.38 -12.51
N ILE A 251 11.43 -18.47 -11.74
CA ILE A 251 10.51 -19.55 -12.10
C ILE A 251 9.07 -19.02 -12.18
N VAL A 252 8.57 -18.37 -11.11
CA VAL A 252 7.16 -17.98 -11.01
C VAL A 252 6.82 -16.85 -11.98
N GLN A 253 7.68 -15.86 -12.15
CA GLN A 253 7.34 -14.64 -12.89
C GLN A 253 7.67 -14.72 -14.38
N VAL A 254 8.68 -15.52 -14.74
CA VAL A 254 9.19 -15.58 -16.13
C VAL A 254 8.87 -16.93 -16.79
N LEU A 255 9.16 -18.05 -16.10
CA LEU A 255 9.04 -19.36 -16.71
C LEU A 255 7.62 -19.93 -16.67
N LEU A 256 6.80 -19.58 -15.66
CA LEU A 256 5.42 -20.05 -15.58
C LEU A 256 4.49 -19.27 -16.54
N PRO A 257 3.66 -19.99 -17.34
CA PRO A 257 2.59 -19.39 -18.11
C PRO A 257 1.62 -18.60 -17.22
N ASN A 258 1.00 -17.53 -17.75
CA ASN A 258 0.10 -16.65 -16.99
C ASN A 258 -1.00 -17.39 -16.22
N ARG A 259 -1.60 -18.43 -16.81
CA ARG A 259 -2.67 -19.24 -16.16
C ARG A 259 -2.15 -19.97 -14.93
N LEU A 260 -0.98 -20.59 -15.04
CA LEU A 260 -0.38 -21.35 -13.93
C LEU A 260 0.14 -20.41 -12.85
N ARG A 261 0.69 -19.26 -13.23
CA ARG A 261 1.11 -18.20 -12.30
C ARG A 261 -0.07 -17.69 -11.46
N SER A 262 -1.20 -17.36 -12.09
CA SER A 262 -2.40 -16.93 -11.36
C SER A 262 -2.88 -17.99 -10.37
N TRP A 263 -2.88 -19.25 -10.76
CA TRP A 263 -3.24 -20.35 -9.87
C TRP A 263 -2.27 -20.48 -8.67
N VAL A 264 -0.95 -20.39 -8.92
CA VAL A 264 0.07 -20.41 -7.85
C VAL A 264 -0.13 -19.26 -6.88
N PHE A 265 -0.38 -18.04 -7.38
CA PHE A 265 -0.66 -16.88 -6.52
C PHE A 265 -1.91 -17.08 -5.67
N GLN A 266 -3.02 -17.52 -6.27
CA GLN A 266 -4.26 -17.77 -5.54
C GLN A 266 -4.10 -18.85 -4.47
N LYS A 267 -3.40 -19.94 -4.78
CA LYS A 267 -3.25 -21.08 -3.87
C LYS A 267 -2.26 -20.86 -2.74
N PHE A 268 -1.17 -20.11 -2.96
CA PHE A 268 -0.06 -19.99 -2.00
C PHE A 268 0.09 -18.60 -1.39
N ALA A 269 -0.47 -17.57 -2.01
CA ALA A 269 -0.38 -16.19 -1.52
C ALA A 269 -1.72 -15.66 -1.00
N ARG A 270 -2.79 -16.43 -1.10
CA ARG A 270 -4.14 -16.06 -0.65
C ARG A 270 -4.75 -17.18 0.18
N LYS A 271 -5.59 -16.78 1.15
CA LYS A 271 -6.49 -17.69 1.86
C LYS A 271 -7.86 -17.64 1.19
N PRO A 272 -8.56 -18.78 1.05
CA PRO A 272 -9.98 -18.75 0.70
C PRO A 272 -10.76 -18.01 1.80
N VAL A 273 -11.80 -17.30 1.42
CA VAL A 273 -12.74 -16.59 2.31
C VAL A 273 -14.01 -17.39 2.41
#